data_a4ad37577d2738ba33ba24aeec27825c
#
_entry.id   a4ad37577d2738ba33ba24aeec27825c
#
_cell.length_a   1.000
_cell.length_b   1.000
_cell.length_c   1.000
_cell.angle_alpha   90.00
_cell.angle_beta   90.00
_cell.angle_gamma   90.00
#
_symmetry.space_group_name_H-M   'P 1'
#
loop_
_entity.id
_entity.type
_entity.pdbx_description
1 polymer ?
#
loop_
_entity_poly.entity_id
_entity_poly.type
_entity_poly.pdbx_seq_one_letter_code
_entity_poly.pdbx_strand_id
1 'polypeptide(L)'
;MEDVPWHRITTTYGRATDFPQYFKIMWDMENITDVKTALCEVTNNIEHQSTLWHATPFAMIFLKRIFERAVSIINQNECADYIVEYLLDFFELIAECFLDGDDMEHPQQLEHFSDMIKEKYLLSEEYDEEEDEIYYEDEETFSEELFYSFWYYSYQVVAACRPMLKKLENSSSQHWSLKAKEFHLL
;
A
#
# COMPACT_ATOMS: atom_id res chain seq x y z
N MET A 1 7.62 10.23 7.52
CA MET A 1 6.54 10.74 6.64
C MET A 1 6.98 11.94 5.83
N GLU A 2 7.99 12.65 6.28
CA GLU A 2 8.45 13.92 5.67
C GLU A 2 9.23 13.76 4.35
N ASP A 3 9.67 12.55 4.01
CA ASP A 3 10.54 12.33 2.84
C ASP A 3 9.80 11.87 1.57
N VAL A 4 8.50 11.55 1.65
CA VAL A 4 7.68 11.15 0.48
C VAL A 4 6.87 12.35 0.03
N PRO A 5 7.02 12.80 -1.24
CA PRO A 5 6.28 13.95 -1.76
C PRO A 5 4.84 13.57 -2.15
N TRP A 6 4.01 13.27 -1.14
CA TRP A 6 2.65 12.76 -1.31
C TRP A 6 1.78 13.60 -2.23
N HIS A 7 1.98 14.90 -2.24
CA HIS A 7 1.24 15.85 -3.09
C HIS A 7 1.69 15.83 -4.56
N ARG A 8 2.70 15.04 -4.89
CA ARG A 8 3.28 14.94 -6.25
C ARG A 8 3.30 13.51 -6.81
N ILE A 9 2.69 12.55 -6.11
CA ILE A 9 2.60 11.17 -6.59
C ILE A 9 1.15 10.77 -6.82
N THR A 10 0.95 9.96 -7.87
CA THR A 10 -0.37 9.58 -8.35
C THR A 10 -0.99 8.44 -7.55
N THR A 11 -2.31 8.49 -7.48
CA THR A 11 -3.18 7.42 -7.00
C THR A 11 -4.21 7.09 -8.08
N THR A 12 -5.14 6.20 -7.83
CA THR A 12 -6.27 5.91 -8.74
C THR A 12 -7.09 7.17 -9.05
N TYR A 13 -7.27 8.07 -8.10
CA TYR A 13 -8.19 9.22 -8.21
C TYR A 13 -7.50 10.55 -7.88
N GLY A 14 -6.31 10.78 -8.40
CA GLY A 14 -5.57 12.02 -8.22
C GLY A 14 -4.28 11.87 -7.42
N ARG A 15 -3.97 12.83 -6.56
CA ARG A 15 -2.73 12.88 -5.78
C ARG A 15 -2.91 12.28 -4.38
N ALA A 16 -1.84 11.72 -3.82
CA ALA A 16 -1.83 11.13 -2.47
C ALA A 16 -1.73 12.17 -1.33
N THR A 17 -2.12 13.41 -1.55
CA THR A 17 -1.90 14.55 -0.65
C THR A 17 -2.37 14.29 0.80
N ASP A 18 -3.51 13.63 0.98
CA ASP A 18 -4.14 13.42 2.29
C ASP A 18 -3.66 12.14 3.01
N PHE A 19 -2.83 11.31 2.38
CA PHE A 19 -2.35 10.06 2.94
C PHE A 19 -1.68 10.19 4.32
N PRO A 20 -0.85 11.21 4.59
CA PRO A 20 -0.26 11.39 5.92
C PRO A 20 -1.29 11.52 7.04
N GLN A 21 -2.43 12.17 6.77
CA GLN A 21 -3.53 12.30 7.74
C GLN A 21 -4.21 10.96 7.97
N TYR A 22 -4.48 10.19 6.91
CA TYR A 22 -5.08 8.85 7.03
C TYR A 22 -4.16 7.88 7.77
N PHE A 23 -2.86 7.89 7.50
CA PHE A 23 -1.91 7.08 8.25
C PHE A 23 -1.86 7.45 9.73
N LYS A 24 -1.98 8.73 10.06
CA LYS A 24 -2.06 9.17 11.46
C LYS A 24 -3.31 8.62 12.16
N ILE A 25 -4.49 8.71 11.53
CA ILE A 25 -5.75 8.17 12.06
C ILE A 25 -5.61 6.67 12.32
N MET A 26 -5.10 5.91 11.36
CA MET A 26 -4.88 4.46 11.50
C MET A 26 -3.84 4.15 12.57
N TRP A 27 -2.81 4.97 12.72
CA TRP A 27 -1.78 4.78 13.75
C TRP A 27 -2.31 5.04 15.15
N ASP A 28 -3.12 6.07 15.35
CA ASP A 28 -3.66 6.45 16.66
C ASP A 28 -4.70 5.43 17.17
N MET A 29 -5.47 4.80 16.28
CA MET A 29 -6.45 3.74 16.62
C MET A 29 -7.47 4.16 17.69
N GLU A 30 -7.96 5.40 17.63
CA GLU A 30 -8.84 5.97 18.63
C GLU A 30 -10.33 5.78 18.32
N ASN A 31 -10.71 5.84 17.03
CA ASN A 31 -12.10 5.78 16.56
C ASN A 31 -12.23 4.78 15.41
N ILE A 32 -13.05 3.76 15.61
CA ILE A 32 -13.25 2.70 14.62
C ILE A 32 -13.82 3.19 13.29
N THR A 33 -14.73 4.19 13.32
CA THR A 33 -15.32 4.75 12.10
C THR A 33 -14.29 5.51 11.28
N ASP A 34 -13.47 6.33 11.94
CA ASP A 34 -12.41 7.10 11.29
C ASP A 34 -11.33 6.17 10.71
N VAL A 35 -10.96 5.11 11.44
CA VAL A 35 -10.02 4.07 10.99
C VAL A 35 -10.55 3.35 9.74
N LYS A 36 -11.84 2.96 9.74
CA LYS A 36 -12.47 2.33 8.56
C LYS A 36 -12.44 3.24 7.34
N THR A 37 -12.79 4.50 7.53
CA THR A 37 -12.73 5.50 6.46
C THR A 37 -11.31 5.68 5.95
N ALA A 38 -10.34 5.88 6.83
CA ALA A 38 -8.95 6.07 6.44
C ALA A 38 -8.35 4.86 5.70
N LEU A 39 -8.65 3.62 6.13
CA LEU A 39 -8.26 2.41 5.42
C LEU A 39 -8.84 2.37 4.02
N CYS A 40 -10.16 2.58 3.89
CA CYS A 40 -10.87 2.56 2.62
C CYS A 40 -10.30 3.63 1.66
N GLU A 41 -10.09 4.86 2.14
CA GLU A 41 -9.54 5.96 1.33
C GLU A 41 -8.13 5.63 0.82
N VAL A 42 -7.26 5.09 1.65
CA VAL A 42 -5.91 4.73 1.21
C VAL A 42 -5.95 3.54 0.26
N THR A 43 -6.61 2.43 0.61
CA THR A 43 -6.54 1.19 -0.16
C THR A 43 -7.19 1.30 -1.53
N ASN A 44 -8.35 1.98 -1.65
CA ASN A 44 -9.01 2.21 -2.95
C ASN A 44 -8.22 3.15 -3.87
N ASN A 45 -7.36 3.98 -3.30
CA ASN A 45 -6.52 4.90 -4.05
C ASN A 45 -5.18 4.29 -4.48
N ILE A 46 -4.73 3.19 -3.89
CA ILE A 46 -3.46 2.55 -4.23
C ILE A 46 -3.60 1.24 -4.99
N GLU A 47 -4.80 0.65 -5.02
CA GLU A 47 -5.15 -0.51 -5.83
C GLU A 47 -6.54 -0.31 -6.43
N HIS A 48 -6.67 -0.53 -7.73
CA HIS A 48 -7.95 -0.53 -8.43
C HIS A 48 -7.89 -1.48 -9.64
N GLN A 49 -8.77 -2.49 -9.66
CA GLN A 49 -8.86 -3.45 -10.75
C GLN A 49 -7.51 -4.12 -11.12
N SER A 50 -6.78 -4.56 -10.11
CA SER A 50 -5.44 -5.14 -10.21
C SER A 50 -4.36 -4.17 -10.71
N THR A 51 -4.67 -2.88 -10.80
CA THR A 51 -3.69 -1.84 -11.14
C THR A 51 -3.14 -1.19 -9.88
N LEU A 52 -1.81 -1.13 -9.78
CA LEU A 52 -1.10 -0.44 -8.71
C LEU A 52 -0.56 0.90 -9.20
N TRP A 53 -0.53 1.89 -8.34
CA TRP A 53 -0.20 3.26 -8.66
C TRP A 53 1.13 3.71 -8.05
N HIS A 54 1.61 4.87 -8.45
CA HIS A 54 2.88 5.42 -7.94
C HIS A 54 2.92 5.50 -6.40
N ALA A 55 1.79 5.85 -5.77
CA ALA A 55 1.69 5.92 -4.31
C ALA A 55 1.75 4.55 -3.62
N THR A 56 1.44 3.43 -4.32
CA THR A 56 1.25 2.11 -3.71
C THR A 56 2.46 1.64 -2.93
N PRO A 57 3.68 1.53 -3.50
CA PRO A 57 4.83 0.98 -2.77
C PRO A 57 5.20 1.82 -1.54
N PHE A 58 4.98 3.13 -1.58
CA PHE A 58 5.22 4.01 -0.43
C PHE A 58 4.15 3.83 0.64
N ALA A 59 2.87 3.81 0.26
CA ALA A 59 1.76 3.58 1.19
C ALA A 59 1.87 2.23 1.89
N MET A 60 2.28 1.18 1.16
CA MET A 60 2.48 -0.16 1.71
C MET A 60 3.49 -0.19 2.87
N ILE A 61 4.54 0.63 2.85
CA ILE A 61 5.50 0.74 3.97
C ILE A 61 4.80 1.26 5.23
N PHE A 62 3.91 2.25 5.10
CA PHE A 62 3.16 2.80 6.23
C PHE A 62 2.10 1.82 6.73
N LEU A 63 1.34 1.20 5.82
CA LEU A 63 0.36 0.16 6.16
C LEU A 63 1.02 -1.02 6.88
N LYS A 64 2.21 -1.47 6.44
CA LYS A 64 2.98 -2.50 7.15
C LYS A 64 3.31 -2.09 8.59
N ARG A 65 3.78 -0.86 8.81
CA ARG A 65 4.10 -0.36 10.17
C ARG A 65 2.86 -0.27 11.05
N ILE A 66 1.72 0.17 10.48
CA ILE A 66 0.43 0.21 11.16
C ILE A 66 -0.02 -1.21 11.52
N PHE A 67 0.11 -2.15 10.59
CA PHE A 67 -0.16 -3.56 10.81
C PHE A 67 0.69 -4.15 11.95
N GLU A 68 2.01 -3.91 11.96
CA GLU A 68 2.91 -4.35 13.03
C GLU A 68 2.48 -3.82 14.41
N ARG A 69 2.08 -2.55 14.47
CA ARG A 69 1.55 -1.93 15.69
C ARG A 69 0.22 -2.58 16.11
N ALA A 70 -0.72 -2.75 15.17
CA ALA A 70 -2.01 -3.37 15.44
C ALA A 70 -1.87 -4.81 15.95
N VAL A 71 -1.02 -5.62 15.33
CA VAL A 71 -0.69 -6.98 15.79
C VAL A 71 -0.10 -6.98 17.22
N SER A 72 0.57 -5.92 17.65
CA SER A 72 1.14 -5.85 18.99
C SER A 72 0.09 -5.66 20.10
N ILE A 73 -1.09 -5.13 19.77
CA ILE A 73 -2.20 -4.83 20.69
C ILE A 73 -3.51 -5.54 20.29
N ILE A 74 -3.41 -6.58 19.48
CA ILE A 74 -4.54 -7.39 19.03
C ILE A 74 -5.31 -7.97 20.23
N ASN A 75 -6.64 -8.04 20.13
CA ASN A 75 -7.58 -8.40 21.19
C ASN A 75 -7.63 -7.39 22.38
N GLN A 76 -6.98 -6.25 22.27
CA GLN A 76 -6.99 -5.20 23.30
C GLN A 76 -7.61 -3.89 22.79
N ASN A 77 -7.72 -3.75 21.45
CA ASN A 77 -8.22 -2.56 20.79
C ASN A 77 -9.03 -2.97 19.55
N GLU A 78 -10.30 -2.56 19.47
CA GLU A 78 -11.20 -2.88 18.36
C GLU A 78 -10.67 -2.35 17.00
N CYS A 79 -10.04 -1.19 17.00
CA CYS A 79 -9.43 -0.63 15.77
C CYS A 79 -8.26 -1.50 15.30
N ALA A 80 -7.45 -1.99 16.25
CA ALA A 80 -6.33 -2.88 15.91
C ALA A 80 -6.82 -4.20 15.33
N ASP A 81 -7.85 -4.80 15.91
CA ASP A 81 -8.45 -6.04 15.41
C ASP A 81 -8.98 -5.84 13.98
N TYR A 82 -9.69 -4.74 13.73
CA TYR A 82 -10.20 -4.42 12.40
C TYR A 82 -9.06 -4.16 11.38
N ILE A 83 -8.03 -3.42 11.77
CA ILE A 83 -6.87 -3.15 10.90
C ILE A 83 -6.18 -4.46 10.52
N VAL A 84 -5.97 -5.37 11.46
CA VAL A 84 -5.31 -6.66 11.19
C VAL A 84 -6.15 -7.49 10.22
N GLU A 85 -7.46 -7.60 10.45
CA GLU A 85 -8.38 -8.33 9.58
C GLU A 85 -8.36 -7.78 8.15
N TYR A 86 -8.53 -6.47 8.03
CA TYR A 86 -8.60 -5.79 6.73
C TYR A 86 -7.27 -5.86 5.96
N LEU A 87 -6.14 -5.60 6.64
CA LEU A 87 -4.85 -5.57 5.97
C LEU A 87 -4.32 -6.96 5.60
N LEU A 88 -4.74 -8.03 6.27
CA LEU A 88 -4.44 -9.39 5.81
C LEU A 88 -5.04 -9.62 4.43
N ASP A 89 -6.33 -9.34 4.24
CA ASP A 89 -7.01 -9.52 2.96
C ASP A 89 -6.41 -8.59 1.88
N PHE A 90 -6.09 -7.36 2.26
CA PHE A 90 -5.50 -6.39 1.32
C PHE A 90 -4.06 -6.78 0.90
N PHE A 91 -3.24 -7.29 1.81
CA PHE A 91 -1.89 -7.74 1.46
C PHE A 91 -1.91 -8.98 0.56
N GLU A 92 -2.90 -9.86 0.73
CA GLU A 92 -3.14 -10.98 -0.18
C GLU A 92 -3.47 -10.47 -1.58
N LEU A 93 -4.40 -9.52 -1.70
CA LEU A 93 -4.74 -8.87 -2.98
C LEU A 93 -3.51 -8.25 -3.67
N ILE A 94 -2.67 -7.52 -2.93
CA ILE A 94 -1.43 -6.93 -3.50
C ILE A 94 -0.45 -8.02 -3.99
N ALA A 95 -0.35 -9.13 -3.26
CA ALA A 95 0.50 -10.24 -3.68
C ALA A 95 -0.06 -10.93 -4.93
N GLU A 96 -1.38 -11.12 -5.04
CA GLU A 96 -2.04 -11.64 -6.25
C GLU A 96 -1.79 -10.73 -7.45
N CYS A 97 -1.97 -9.42 -7.30
CA CYS A 97 -1.67 -8.45 -8.37
C CYS A 97 -0.23 -8.61 -8.90
N PHE A 98 0.75 -8.79 -8.01
CA PHE A 98 2.14 -8.99 -8.41
C PHE A 98 2.35 -10.32 -9.14
N LEU A 99 1.83 -11.42 -8.60
CA LEU A 99 2.03 -12.75 -9.18
C LEU A 99 1.39 -12.85 -10.58
N ASP A 100 0.22 -12.27 -10.76
CA ASP A 100 -0.45 -12.21 -12.06
C ASP A 100 0.36 -11.37 -13.07
N GLY A 101 0.97 -10.28 -12.61
CA GLY A 101 1.82 -9.41 -13.42
C GLY A 101 3.20 -10.01 -13.74
N ASP A 102 3.77 -10.78 -12.81
CA ASP A 102 5.10 -11.40 -12.96
C ASP A 102 5.11 -12.55 -13.97
N ASP A 103 3.96 -13.16 -14.21
CA ASP A 103 3.79 -14.19 -15.27
C ASP A 103 3.77 -13.60 -16.70
N MET A 104 3.66 -12.27 -16.86
CA MET A 104 3.69 -11.59 -18.15
C MET A 104 5.10 -11.12 -18.51
N GLU A 105 5.34 -10.88 -19.82
CA GLU A 105 6.58 -10.24 -20.25
C GLU A 105 6.63 -8.79 -19.74
N HIS A 106 7.65 -8.46 -18.95
CA HIS A 106 7.82 -7.14 -18.36
C HIS A 106 9.30 -6.76 -18.30
N PRO A 107 9.66 -5.45 -18.20
CA PRO A 107 11.01 -4.99 -17.94
C PRO A 107 11.44 -5.30 -16.51
N GLN A 108 12.71 -5.03 -16.20
CA GLN A 108 13.18 -5.05 -14.82
C GLN A 108 12.69 -3.79 -14.08
N GLN A 109 12.46 -3.92 -12.78
CA GLN A 109 12.17 -2.78 -11.91
C GLN A 109 13.35 -1.81 -11.86
N LEU A 110 13.11 -0.57 -11.43
CA LEU A 110 14.16 0.40 -11.09
C LEU A 110 15.10 -0.19 -10.04
N GLU A 111 16.40 0.12 -10.16
CA GLU A 111 17.46 -0.46 -9.32
C GLU A 111 17.26 -0.15 -7.83
N HIS A 112 16.79 1.08 -7.52
CA HIS A 112 16.59 1.51 -6.14
C HIS A 112 15.16 1.99 -5.93
N PHE A 113 14.58 1.63 -4.77
CA PHE A 113 13.25 2.09 -4.33
C PHE A 113 13.11 3.62 -4.40
N SER A 114 14.15 4.35 -3.96
CA SER A 114 14.17 5.82 -3.98
C SER A 114 14.16 6.43 -5.37
N ASP A 115 14.45 5.65 -6.41
CA ASP A 115 14.47 6.16 -7.78
C ASP A 115 13.08 6.52 -8.27
N MET A 116 12.04 5.90 -7.71
CA MET A 116 10.65 6.22 -8.02
C MET A 116 10.24 7.65 -7.67
N ILE A 117 10.92 8.32 -6.74
CA ILE A 117 10.63 9.73 -6.39
C ILE A 117 11.65 10.72 -6.96
N LYS A 118 12.36 10.35 -8.04
CA LYS A 118 13.16 11.30 -8.81
C LYS A 118 12.25 12.31 -9.50
N GLU A 119 12.72 13.55 -9.62
CA GLU A 119 11.97 14.69 -10.16
C GLU A 119 11.22 14.38 -11.48
N LYS A 120 11.83 13.61 -12.37
CA LYS A 120 11.25 13.25 -13.68
C LYS A 120 10.01 12.36 -13.60
N TYR A 121 9.69 11.80 -12.44
CA TYR A 121 8.55 10.92 -12.20
C TYR A 121 7.47 11.56 -11.32
N LEU A 122 7.70 12.79 -10.87
CA LEU A 122 6.78 13.50 -9.98
C LEU A 122 5.90 14.46 -10.76
N LEU A 123 4.66 14.60 -10.33
CA LEU A 123 3.78 15.66 -10.77
C LEU A 123 4.35 17.04 -10.41
N SER A 124 3.84 18.10 -11.03
CA SER A 124 4.19 19.49 -10.71
C SER A 124 4.03 19.78 -9.21
N GLU A 125 4.82 20.72 -8.69
CA GLU A 125 4.72 21.14 -7.26
C GLU A 125 3.37 21.75 -6.95
N GLU A 126 2.87 22.59 -7.83
CA GLU A 126 1.53 23.15 -7.73
C GLU A 126 0.52 22.22 -8.40
N TYR A 127 -0.66 22.05 -7.77
CA TYR A 127 -1.74 21.28 -8.35
C TYR A 127 -2.34 22.03 -9.55
N ASP A 128 -2.39 21.38 -10.70
CA ASP A 128 -3.08 21.84 -11.89
C ASP A 128 -3.90 20.68 -12.45
N GLU A 129 -5.23 20.87 -12.51
CA GLU A 129 -6.17 19.81 -12.92
C GLU A 129 -5.95 19.40 -14.39
N GLU A 130 -5.68 20.36 -15.28
CA GLU A 130 -5.50 20.08 -16.71
C GLU A 130 -4.18 19.34 -16.96
N GLU A 131 -3.09 19.71 -16.24
CA GLU A 131 -1.80 19.02 -16.33
C GLU A 131 -1.90 17.61 -15.75
N ASP A 132 -2.59 17.43 -14.62
CA ASP A 132 -2.77 16.13 -13.99
C ASP A 132 -3.64 15.20 -14.85
N GLU A 133 -4.70 15.70 -15.51
CA GLU A 133 -5.50 14.90 -16.45
C GLU A 133 -4.66 14.40 -17.64
N ILE A 134 -3.84 15.25 -18.25
CA ILE A 134 -2.92 14.84 -19.32
C ILE A 134 -2.00 13.74 -18.85
N TYR A 135 -1.49 13.85 -17.62
CA TYR A 135 -0.60 12.85 -17.01
C TYR A 135 -1.25 11.46 -16.86
N TYR A 136 -2.57 11.39 -16.64
CA TYR A 136 -3.33 10.14 -16.57
C TYR A 136 -3.72 9.58 -17.95
N GLU A 137 -3.89 10.43 -18.94
CA GLU A 137 -4.30 10.04 -20.28
C GLU A 137 -3.14 9.61 -21.17
N ASP A 138 -1.94 10.04 -20.87
CA ASP A 138 -0.73 9.74 -21.64
C ASP A 138 -0.14 8.37 -21.23
N GLU A 139 -0.33 7.38 -22.09
CA GLU A 139 0.20 6.02 -21.91
C GLU A 139 1.75 5.98 -21.77
N GLU A 140 2.46 7.02 -22.22
CA GLU A 140 3.92 7.13 -22.13
C GLU A 140 4.40 7.82 -20.82
N THR A 141 3.49 8.27 -19.96
CA THR A 141 3.82 9.01 -18.74
C THR A 141 4.72 8.24 -17.78
N PHE A 142 4.49 6.95 -17.64
CA PHE A 142 5.34 6.07 -16.85
C PHE A 142 6.24 5.25 -17.76
N SER A 143 7.57 5.30 -17.54
CA SER A 143 8.40 4.29 -18.16
C SER A 143 8.00 2.90 -17.67
N GLU A 144 8.15 1.89 -18.54
CA GLU A 144 7.77 0.52 -18.22
C GLU A 144 8.47 0.01 -16.94
N GLU A 145 9.74 0.40 -16.71
CA GLU A 145 10.48 0.04 -15.50
C GLU A 145 9.90 0.70 -14.24
N LEU A 146 9.46 1.97 -14.34
CA LEU A 146 8.80 2.65 -13.23
C LEU A 146 7.46 1.98 -12.92
N PHE A 147 6.66 1.72 -13.96
CA PHE A 147 5.37 1.08 -13.80
C PHE A 147 5.50 -0.31 -13.13
N TYR A 148 6.36 -1.18 -13.65
CA TYR A 148 6.62 -2.49 -13.03
C TYR A 148 7.15 -2.36 -11.59
N SER A 149 7.90 -1.32 -11.28
CA SER A 149 8.40 -1.06 -9.92
C SER A 149 7.28 -0.91 -8.90
N PHE A 150 6.09 -0.45 -9.28
CA PHE A 150 4.95 -0.34 -8.38
C PHE A 150 4.51 -1.71 -7.88
N TRP A 151 4.44 -2.73 -8.74
CA TRP A 151 4.13 -4.11 -8.37
C TRP A 151 5.26 -4.75 -7.58
N TYR A 152 6.47 -4.71 -8.11
CA TYR A 152 7.62 -5.34 -7.50
C TYR A 152 7.87 -4.85 -6.06
N TYR A 153 7.97 -3.55 -5.86
CA TYR A 153 8.27 -3.02 -4.54
C TYR A 153 7.11 -3.14 -3.56
N SER A 154 5.87 -3.08 -4.02
CA SER A 154 4.70 -3.36 -3.17
C SER A 154 4.71 -4.79 -2.66
N TYR A 155 4.99 -5.76 -3.53
CA TYR A 155 5.14 -7.16 -3.13
C TYR A 155 6.30 -7.37 -2.14
N GLN A 156 7.45 -6.70 -2.32
CA GLN A 156 8.56 -6.79 -1.38
C GLN A 156 8.15 -6.33 0.04
N VAL A 157 7.26 -5.33 0.14
CA VAL A 157 6.72 -4.90 1.44
C VAL A 157 5.80 -5.96 2.04
N VAL A 158 4.94 -6.60 1.23
CA VAL A 158 4.11 -7.72 1.67
C VAL A 158 4.98 -8.87 2.15
N ALA A 159 6.00 -9.26 1.39
CA ALA A 159 6.96 -10.30 1.77
C ALA A 159 7.67 -10.00 3.11
N ALA A 160 7.92 -8.72 3.39
CA ALA A 160 8.50 -8.29 4.66
C ALA A 160 7.52 -8.39 5.86
N CYS A 161 6.23 -8.73 5.65
CA CYS A 161 5.26 -9.00 6.72
C CYS A 161 5.37 -10.42 7.29
N ARG A 162 6.14 -11.34 6.69
CA ARG A 162 6.30 -12.73 7.16
C ARG A 162 6.54 -12.91 8.67
N PRO A 163 7.37 -12.09 9.36
CA PRO A 163 7.55 -12.24 10.79
C PRO A 163 6.27 -12.00 11.60
N MET A 164 5.41 -11.07 11.12
CA MET A 164 4.14 -10.77 11.77
C MET A 164 3.11 -11.87 11.52
N LEU A 165 3.07 -12.42 10.32
CA LEU A 165 2.22 -13.57 9.99
C LEU A 165 2.57 -14.77 10.87
N LYS A 166 3.85 -15.11 11.03
CA LYS A 166 4.31 -16.17 11.95
C LYS A 166 3.90 -15.88 13.40
N LYS A 167 3.91 -14.64 13.84
CA LYS A 167 3.45 -14.25 15.17
C LYS A 167 1.95 -14.50 15.33
N LEU A 168 1.14 -14.17 14.32
CA LEU A 168 -0.31 -14.45 14.31
C LEU A 168 -0.62 -15.94 14.25
N GLU A 169 0.07 -16.73 13.42
CA GLU A 169 -0.04 -18.19 13.35
C GLU A 169 0.14 -18.86 14.73
N ASN A 170 1.06 -18.34 15.53
CA ASN A 170 1.36 -18.83 16.88
C ASN A 170 0.53 -18.13 17.97
N SER A 171 -0.47 -17.35 17.59
CA SER A 171 -1.37 -16.70 18.54
C SER A 171 -2.20 -17.72 19.32
N SER A 172 -2.50 -17.40 20.58
CA SER A 172 -3.44 -18.17 21.37
C SER A 172 -4.90 -18.04 20.87
N SER A 173 -5.21 -17.05 20.07
CA SER A 173 -6.48 -16.89 19.40
C SER A 173 -6.56 -17.81 18.19
N GLN A 174 -7.55 -18.73 18.20
CA GLN A 174 -7.80 -19.62 17.07
C GLN A 174 -8.15 -18.84 15.80
N HIS A 175 -8.88 -17.74 15.92
CA HIS A 175 -9.26 -16.88 14.80
C HIS A 175 -8.02 -16.37 14.05
N TRP A 176 -7.10 -15.69 14.75
CA TRP A 176 -5.89 -15.13 14.12
C TRP A 176 -4.93 -16.20 13.61
N SER A 177 -4.84 -17.32 14.33
CA SER A 177 -4.01 -18.44 13.89
C SER A 177 -4.52 -19.08 12.59
N LEU A 178 -5.83 -19.20 12.40
CA LEU A 178 -6.42 -19.70 11.15
C LEU A 178 -6.25 -18.69 10.03
N LYS A 179 -6.61 -17.43 10.25
CA LYS A 179 -6.53 -16.37 9.25
C LYS A 179 -5.08 -16.22 8.70
N ALA A 180 -4.08 -16.25 9.59
CA ALA A 180 -2.68 -16.15 9.15
C ALA A 180 -2.19 -17.39 8.39
N LYS A 181 -2.75 -18.58 8.65
CA LYS A 181 -2.41 -19.81 7.91
C LYS A 181 -3.05 -19.89 6.54
N GLU A 182 -4.15 -19.18 6.34
CA GLU A 182 -4.83 -19.05 5.05
C GLU A 182 -4.08 -18.12 4.09
N PHE A 183 -3.15 -17.32 4.61
CA PHE A 183 -2.31 -16.43 3.82
C PHE A 183 -1.22 -17.23 3.09
N HIS A 184 -1.49 -17.64 1.85
CA HIS A 184 -0.67 -18.61 1.11
C HIS A 184 0.37 -18.03 0.13
N LEU A 185 0.40 -16.71 -0.04
CA LEU A 185 1.14 -16.06 -1.14
C LEU A 185 2.58 -15.62 -0.80
N LEU A 186 3.13 -16.05 0.32
CA LEU A 186 4.50 -15.69 0.71
C LEU A 186 5.44 -16.90 0.81
#